data_892be60b1dc16ccef4fb648fbba29a6c
#
_entry.id   892be60b1dc16ccef4fb648fbba29a6c
#
_cell.length_a   1.000
_cell.length_b   1.000
_cell.length_c   1.000
_cell.angle_alpha   90.00
_cell.angle_beta   90.00
_cell.angle_gamma   90.00
#
_symmetry.space_group_name_H-M   'P 1'
#
loop_
_entity.id
_entity.type
_entity.pdbx_description
1 polymer ?
#
loop_
_entity_poly.entity_id
_entity_poly.type
_entity_poly.pdbx_seq_one_letter_code
_entity_poly.pdbx_strand_id
1 'polypeptide(L)'
;LGFNPFIIVMDEPTSALSSDEVERLYKIIRQLKAEGLAVVYISHHLAEIFEIADNVTVMRDGKLVGSCAVADTNPDKLVEMMVGTPVKNFYENHKSMVQDEVVLKVEDYTHWGFFHHVNFELHKGEVLAICGLAGAGRTEIARALIGVDKADGGKVYIHGKETHFRNFGEAIAGGLGYLTEDRKVVGLALNQTVGDNVTSCIIDRNSNGIFYNQKKLNGLIDEKINEMSVYPADRDRLVNSFSGGNQQKV
;
A
#
# COMPACT_ATOMS: atom_id res chain seq x y z
N LEU A 1 -18.67 -0.24 -27.34
CA LEU A 1 -17.45 -0.76 -27.99
C LEU A 1 -17.62 -0.57 -29.49
N GLY A 2 -16.71 0.18 -30.18
CA GLY A 2 -16.81 0.46 -31.63
C GLY A 2 -16.39 -0.71 -32.53
N PHE A 3 -16.12 -1.88 -31.94
CA PHE A 3 -15.78 -3.13 -32.59
C PHE A 3 -16.68 -4.23 -31.99
N ASN A 4 -16.90 -5.31 -32.73
CA ASN A 4 -17.55 -6.52 -32.21
C ASN A 4 -16.46 -7.51 -31.74
N PRO A 5 -15.87 -7.33 -30.54
CA PRO A 5 -14.89 -8.26 -30.02
C PRO A 5 -15.59 -9.55 -29.60
N PHE A 6 -14.93 -10.68 -29.75
CA PHE A 6 -15.38 -11.96 -29.18
C PHE A 6 -14.64 -12.33 -27.90
N ILE A 7 -13.54 -11.62 -27.58
CA ILE A 7 -12.78 -11.73 -26.32
C ILE A 7 -12.48 -10.34 -25.80
N ILE A 8 -12.65 -10.15 -24.49
CA ILE A 8 -12.23 -8.93 -23.76
C ILE A 8 -11.25 -9.34 -22.68
N VAL A 9 -10.13 -8.62 -22.57
CA VAL A 9 -9.16 -8.75 -21.47
C VAL A 9 -9.28 -7.53 -20.59
N MET A 10 -9.50 -7.75 -19.29
CA MET A 10 -9.60 -6.71 -18.26
C MET A 10 -8.50 -6.96 -17.24
N ASP A 11 -7.61 -5.98 -17.07
CA ASP A 11 -6.49 -6.05 -16.14
C ASP A 11 -6.76 -5.09 -14.95
N GLU A 12 -7.00 -5.67 -13.77
CA GLU A 12 -7.35 -4.98 -12.52
C GLU A 12 -8.40 -3.86 -12.69
N PRO A 13 -9.55 -4.11 -13.33
CA PRO A 13 -10.46 -3.04 -13.74
C PRO A 13 -11.16 -2.34 -12.56
N THR A 14 -11.07 -2.90 -11.36
CA THR A 14 -11.71 -2.39 -10.13
C THR A 14 -10.79 -1.56 -9.24
N SER A 15 -9.50 -1.51 -9.53
CA SER A 15 -8.47 -0.91 -8.65
C SER A 15 -8.71 0.56 -8.25
N ALA A 16 -9.49 1.31 -9.06
CA ALA A 16 -9.83 2.72 -8.81
C ALA A 16 -11.34 2.96 -8.67
N LEU A 17 -12.15 1.90 -8.55
CA LEU A 17 -13.60 2.00 -8.53
C LEU A 17 -14.16 1.94 -7.11
N SER A 18 -15.24 2.69 -6.86
CA SER A 18 -16.07 2.54 -5.67
C SER A 18 -16.89 1.24 -5.73
N SER A 19 -17.43 0.80 -4.58
CA SER A 19 -18.24 -0.42 -4.49
C SER A 19 -19.44 -0.41 -5.46
N ASP A 20 -20.11 0.74 -5.62
CA ASP A 20 -21.24 0.89 -6.53
C ASP A 20 -20.83 0.76 -8.01
N GLU A 21 -19.64 1.26 -8.34
CA GLU A 21 -19.09 1.16 -9.69
C GLU A 21 -18.64 -0.27 -10.00
N VAL A 22 -18.07 -0.98 -9.02
CA VAL A 22 -17.72 -2.39 -9.13
C VAL A 22 -18.98 -3.23 -9.42
N GLU A 23 -20.07 -3.01 -8.70
CA GLU A 23 -21.35 -3.67 -8.96
C GLU A 23 -21.89 -3.41 -10.37
N ARG A 24 -21.74 -2.17 -10.87
CA ARG A 24 -22.11 -1.82 -12.25
C ARG A 24 -21.24 -2.57 -13.27
N LEU A 25 -19.93 -2.65 -13.01
CA LEU A 25 -19.00 -3.41 -13.85
C LEU A 25 -19.38 -4.88 -13.91
N TYR A 26 -19.72 -5.52 -12.79
CA TYR A 26 -20.16 -6.91 -12.77
C TYR A 26 -21.42 -7.14 -13.59
N LYS A 27 -22.39 -6.23 -13.54
CA LYS A 27 -23.58 -6.29 -14.38
C LYS A 27 -23.24 -6.24 -15.87
N ILE A 28 -22.30 -5.37 -16.25
CA ILE A 28 -21.81 -5.28 -17.64
C ILE A 28 -21.12 -6.58 -18.05
N ILE A 29 -20.25 -7.13 -17.21
CA ILE A 29 -19.54 -8.39 -17.50
C ILE A 29 -20.55 -9.53 -17.70
N ARG A 30 -21.57 -9.66 -16.83
CA ARG A 30 -22.61 -10.68 -16.96
C ARG A 30 -23.42 -10.51 -18.24
N GLN A 31 -23.71 -9.27 -18.66
CA GLN A 31 -24.39 -8.99 -19.91
C GLN A 31 -23.53 -9.40 -21.11
N LEU A 32 -22.25 -9.00 -21.16
CA LEU A 32 -21.32 -9.37 -22.23
C LEU A 32 -21.18 -10.90 -22.35
N LYS A 33 -21.10 -11.60 -21.22
CA LYS A 33 -21.08 -13.05 -21.17
C LYS A 33 -22.37 -13.65 -21.75
N ALA A 34 -23.54 -13.08 -21.43
CA ALA A 34 -24.82 -13.52 -21.99
C ALA A 34 -24.92 -13.28 -23.51
N GLU A 35 -24.25 -12.27 -24.03
CA GLU A 35 -24.11 -11.97 -25.46
C GLU A 35 -23.10 -12.91 -26.17
N GLY A 36 -22.45 -13.81 -25.43
CA GLY A 36 -21.50 -14.79 -25.98
C GLY A 36 -20.05 -14.35 -26.03
N LEU A 37 -19.68 -13.22 -25.42
CA LEU A 37 -18.30 -12.80 -25.33
C LEU A 37 -17.54 -13.61 -24.26
N ALA A 38 -16.29 -13.96 -24.57
CA ALA A 38 -15.36 -14.48 -23.59
C ALA A 38 -14.65 -13.33 -22.86
N VAL A 39 -14.49 -13.43 -21.54
CA VAL A 39 -13.82 -12.44 -20.72
C VAL A 39 -12.63 -13.05 -20.02
N VAL A 40 -11.45 -12.48 -20.19
CA VAL A 40 -10.27 -12.75 -19.36
C VAL A 40 -10.19 -11.63 -18.33
N TYR A 41 -10.37 -12.00 -17.06
CA TYR A 41 -10.38 -11.05 -15.94
C TYR A 41 -9.16 -11.27 -15.05
N ILE A 42 -8.30 -10.27 -14.94
CA ILE A 42 -7.09 -10.31 -14.11
C ILE A 42 -7.36 -9.50 -12.85
N SER A 43 -7.24 -10.14 -11.69
CA SER A 43 -7.40 -9.49 -10.40
C SER A 43 -6.65 -10.26 -9.31
N HIS A 44 -6.23 -9.55 -8.27
CA HIS A 44 -5.73 -10.11 -7.03
C HIS A 44 -6.80 -10.12 -5.91
N HIS A 45 -7.98 -9.58 -6.18
CA HIS A 45 -9.13 -9.56 -5.27
C HIS A 45 -9.96 -10.83 -5.38
N LEU A 46 -9.81 -11.75 -4.44
CA LEU A 46 -10.50 -13.05 -4.49
C LEU A 46 -12.02 -12.92 -4.50
N ALA A 47 -12.58 -11.95 -3.77
CA ALA A 47 -14.03 -11.72 -3.76
C ALA A 47 -14.59 -11.51 -5.17
N GLU A 48 -13.86 -10.79 -6.03
CA GLU A 48 -14.25 -10.58 -7.43
C GLU A 48 -14.26 -11.86 -8.23
N ILE A 49 -13.23 -12.71 -8.05
CA ILE A 49 -13.11 -14.00 -8.74
C ILE A 49 -14.31 -14.90 -8.41
N PHE A 50 -14.68 -14.99 -7.13
CA PHE A 50 -15.82 -15.80 -6.70
C PHE A 50 -17.18 -15.23 -7.16
N GLU A 51 -17.25 -13.92 -7.45
CA GLU A 51 -18.48 -13.26 -7.86
C GLU A 51 -18.78 -13.42 -9.37
N ILE A 52 -17.75 -13.41 -10.23
CA ILE A 52 -17.96 -13.29 -11.68
C ILE A 52 -17.32 -14.38 -12.53
N ALA A 53 -16.30 -15.11 -12.03
CA ALA A 53 -15.53 -16.03 -12.83
C ALA A 53 -16.12 -17.47 -12.79
N ASP A 54 -15.99 -18.18 -13.91
CA ASP A 54 -16.34 -19.61 -14.00
C ASP A 54 -15.13 -20.48 -13.65
N ASN A 55 -13.96 -20.09 -14.16
CA ASN A 55 -12.68 -20.78 -13.94
C ASN A 55 -11.64 -19.81 -13.44
N VAL A 56 -10.73 -20.29 -12.65
CA VAL A 56 -9.58 -19.52 -12.15
C VAL A 56 -8.28 -20.20 -12.51
N THR A 57 -7.32 -19.38 -12.97
CA THR A 57 -5.95 -19.81 -13.26
C THR A 57 -5.02 -19.00 -12.37
N VAL A 58 -4.26 -19.67 -11.49
CA VAL A 58 -3.34 -19.03 -10.57
C VAL A 58 -1.93 -19.02 -11.16
N MET A 59 -1.33 -17.83 -11.16
CA MET A 59 0.05 -17.61 -11.57
C MET A 59 0.88 -17.09 -10.38
N ARG A 60 2.13 -17.53 -10.28
CA ARG A 60 3.09 -17.05 -9.30
C ARG A 60 4.49 -17.04 -9.90
N ASP A 61 5.24 -15.94 -9.73
CA ASP A 61 6.60 -15.76 -10.26
C ASP A 61 6.71 -16.05 -11.78
N GLY A 62 5.68 -15.62 -12.54
CA GLY A 62 5.61 -15.82 -13.98
C GLY A 62 5.30 -17.27 -14.42
N LYS A 63 4.95 -18.15 -13.49
CA LYS A 63 4.65 -19.56 -13.77
C LYS A 63 3.20 -19.91 -13.45
N LEU A 64 2.63 -20.80 -14.22
CA LEU A 64 1.33 -21.41 -13.93
C LEU A 64 1.47 -22.31 -12.69
N VAL A 65 0.65 -22.05 -11.66
CA VAL A 65 0.56 -22.87 -10.45
C VAL A 65 -0.55 -23.93 -10.59
N GLY A 66 -1.69 -23.52 -11.13
CA GLY A 66 -2.81 -24.43 -11.37
C GLY A 66 -4.03 -23.70 -11.92
N SER A 67 -5.00 -24.49 -12.40
CA SER A 67 -6.30 -24.02 -12.89
C SER A 67 -7.40 -24.93 -12.36
N CYS A 68 -8.54 -24.34 -12.00
CA CYS A 68 -9.73 -25.08 -11.56
C CYS A 68 -11.00 -24.27 -11.81
N ALA A 69 -12.16 -24.95 -11.77
CA ALA A 69 -13.43 -24.24 -11.71
C ALA A 69 -13.55 -23.50 -10.35
N VAL A 70 -14.16 -22.31 -10.38
CA VAL A 70 -14.39 -21.53 -9.14
C VAL A 70 -15.29 -22.31 -8.17
N ALA A 71 -16.24 -23.09 -8.69
CA ALA A 71 -17.11 -23.95 -7.89
C ALA A 71 -16.38 -25.07 -7.12
N ASP A 72 -15.18 -25.46 -7.55
CA ASP A 72 -14.39 -26.56 -6.98
C ASP A 72 -13.29 -26.08 -6.03
N THR A 73 -13.25 -24.79 -5.72
CA THR A 73 -12.22 -24.19 -4.89
C THR A 73 -12.80 -23.27 -3.82
N ASN A 74 -11.95 -22.72 -2.97
CA ASN A 74 -12.31 -21.74 -1.95
C ASN A 74 -11.19 -20.70 -1.81
N PRO A 75 -11.44 -19.55 -1.14
CA PRO A 75 -10.46 -18.48 -0.98
C PRO A 75 -9.13 -18.94 -0.36
N ASP A 76 -9.17 -19.75 0.69
CA ASP A 76 -7.96 -20.22 1.39
C ASP A 76 -7.05 -21.03 0.46
N LYS A 77 -7.64 -21.90 -0.36
CA LYS A 77 -6.90 -22.73 -1.32
C LYS A 77 -6.28 -21.87 -2.43
N LEU A 78 -7.01 -20.85 -2.91
CA LEU A 78 -6.44 -19.91 -3.90
C LEU A 78 -5.30 -19.08 -3.30
N VAL A 79 -5.44 -18.59 -2.06
CA VAL A 79 -4.35 -17.90 -1.37
C VAL A 79 -3.14 -18.80 -1.22
N GLU A 80 -3.33 -20.06 -0.81
CA GLU A 80 -2.23 -21.03 -0.71
C GLU A 80 -1.52 -21.22 -2.05
N MET A 81 -2.25 -21.32 -3.15
CA MET A 81 -1.68 -21.40 -4.50
C MET A 81 -0.92 -20.13 -4.89
N MET A 82 -1.46 -18.95 -4.57
CA MET A 82 -0.85 -17.64 -4.89
C MET A 82 0.43 -17.41 -4.11
N VAL A 83 0.44 -17.73 -2.81
CA VAL A 83 1.55 -17.43 -1.89
C VAL A 83 2.52 -18.61 -1.76
N GLY A 84 2.02 -19.84 -1.85
CA GLY A 84 2.81 -21.06 -1.75
C GLY A 84 2.96 -21.62 -0.34
N THR A 85 2.29 -21.02 0.64
CA THR A 85 2.27 -21.47 2.04
C THR A 85 0.82 -21.51 2.54
N PRO A 86 0.47 -22.48 3.42
CA PRO A 86 -0.88 -22.56 4.00
C PRO A 86 -1.28 -21.29 4.73
N VAL A 87 -2.52 -20.83 4.53
CA VAL A 87 -3.07 -19.60 5.15
C VAL A 87 -2.99 -19.64 6.68
N LYS A 88 -3.11 -20.80 7.29
CA LYS A 88 -3.00 -20.99 8.76
C LYS A 88 -1.70 -20.44 9.35
N ASN A 89 -0.62 -20.36 8.57
CA ASN A 89 0.67 -19.85 9.04
C ASN A 89 0.77 -18.33 8.98
N PHE A 90 -0.17 -17.63 8.34
CA PHE A 90 -0.17 -16.16 8.27
C PHE A 90 -0.74 -15.49 9.51
N TYR A 91 -1.64 -16.18 10.23
CA TYR A 91 -2.33 -15.64 11.41
C TYR A 91 -1.78 -16.20 12.73
N GLU A 92 -0.62 -16.89 12.70
CA GLU A 92 -0.02 -17.40 13.94
C GLU A 92 0.47 -16.26 14.82
N ASN A 93 -0.30 -16.05 15.88
CA ASN A 93 0.11 -15.39 17.12
C ASN A 93 0.69 -13.97 17.02
N HIS A 94 -0.10 -13.00 16.61
CA HIS A 94 0.13 -11.64 17.09
C HIS A 94 -0.15 -11.60 18.60
N LYS A 95 0.87 -11.90 19.42
CA LYS A 95 0.83 -11.54 20.83
C LYS A 95 0.73 -10.01 20.87
N SER A 96 -0.34 -9.49 21.45
CA SER A 96 -0.46 -8.07 21.69
C SER A 96 0.78 -7.61 22.47
N MET A 97 1.54 -6.67 21.93
CA MET A 97 2.70 -6.04 22.56
C MET A 97 2.35 -4.63 23.06
N VAL A 98 1.07 -4.33 23.13
CA VAL A 98 0.55 -3.03 23.55
C VAL A 98 0.95 -2.78 25.01
N GLN A 99 1.51 -1.58 25.24
CA GLN A 99 1.91 -1.09 26.55
C GLN A 99 0.97 0.07 26.95
N ASP A 100 0.92 0.41 28.24
CA ASP A 100 0.05 1.48 28.75
C ASP A 100 0.50 2.89 28.32
N GLU A 101 1.72 3.04 27.80
CA GLU A 101 2.29 4.32 27.35
C GLU A 101 1.58 4.79 26.06
N VAL A 102 0.89 5.95 26.14
CA VAL A 102 0.31 6.62 24.97
C VAL A 102 1.42 7.37 24.24
N VAL A 103 1.72 6.96 23.00
CA VAL A 103 2.77 7.55 22.16
C VAL A 103 2.24 8.65 21.24
N LEU A 104 0.98 8.53 20.81
CA LEU A 104 0.29 9.55 20.02
C LEU A 104 -1.13 9.72 20.57
N LYS A 105 -1.53 10.96 20.79
CA LYS A 105 -2.90 11.32 21.12
C LYS A 105 -3.36 12.45 20.20
N VAL A 106 -4.56 12.29 19.68
CA VAL A 106 -5.21 13.25 18.79
C VAL A 106 -6.52 13.68 19.43
N GLU A 107 -6.72 14.99 19.57
CA GLU A 107 -7.90 15.58 20.21
C GLU A 107 -8.55 16.61 19.29
N ASP A 108 -9.84 16.41 19.03
CA ASP A 108 -10.71 17.30 18.28
C ASP A 108 -10.13 17.76 16.92
N TYR A 109 -9.35 16.86 16.28
CA TYR A 109 -8.59 17.16 15.09
C TYR A 109 -9.51 17.36 13.90
N THR A 110 -9.36 18.49 13.22
CA THR A 110 -10.29 18.91 12.17
C THR A 110 -9.53 19.53 11.00
N HIS A 111 -9.90 19.11 9.78
CA HIS A 111 -9.52 19.75 8.52
C HIS A 111 -10.77 19.90 7.67
N TRP A 112 -11.24 21.14 7.53
CA TRP A 112 -12.52 21.45 6.88
C TRP A 112 -12.59 20.90 5.45
N GLY A 113 -13.67 20.21 5.16
CA GLY A 113 -13.91 19.57 3.86
C GLY A 113 -13.38 18.13 3.75
N PHE A 114 -12.58 17.65 4.73
CA PHE A 114 -12.01 16.32 4.72
C PHE A 114 -12.38 15.49 5.94
N PHE A 115 -12.11 15.98 7.17
CA PHE A 115 -12.45 15.29 8.41
C PHE A 115 -12.72 16.26 9.55
N HIS A 116 -13.55 15.87 10.52
CA HIS A 116 -14.01 16.71 11.62
C HIS A 116 -14.00 15.96 12.94
N HIS A 117 -13.57 16.64 14.01
CA HIS A 117 -13.64 16.16 15.39
C HIS A 117 -13.05 14.77 15.63
N VAL A 118 -11.94 14.46 14.97
CA VAL A 118 -11.28 13.16 15.09
C VAL A 118 -10.53 13.08 16.41
N ASN A 119 -10.78 11.98 17.15
CA ASN A 119 -10.15 11.71 18.43
C ASN A 119 -9.70 10.25 18.46
N PHE A 120 -8.44 10.01 18.83
CA PHE A 120 -7.91 8.68 19.10
C PHE A 120 -6.60 8.76 19.88
N GLU A 121 -6.23 7.63 20.48
CA GLU A 121 -4.94 7.42 21.12
C GLU A 121 -4.28 6.21 20.49
N LEU A 122 -2.96 6.22 20.43
CA LEU A 122 -2.13 5.11 19.98
C LEU A 122 -1.13 4.78 21.08
N HIS A 123 -1.12 3.54 21.50
CA HIS A 123 -0.23 3.04 22.53
C HIS A 123 1.06 2.47 21.93
N LYS A 124 2.10 2.45 22.72
CA LYS A 124 3.37 1.83 22.33
C LYS A 124 3.18 0.34 22.06
N GLY A 125 3.66 -0.12 20.91
CA GLY A 125 3.52 -1.51 20.45
C GLY A 125 2.12 -1.86 19.92
N GLU A 126 1.24 -0.86 19.74
CA GLU A 126 -0.09 -1.01 19.15
C GLU A 126 -0.06 -0.82 17.63
N VAL A 127 -0.92 -1.56 16.94
CA VAL A 127 -1.31 -1.29 15.55
C VAL A 127 -2.76 -0.80 15.56
N LEU A 128 -2.97 0.50 15.39
CA LEU A 128 -4.29 1.11 15.27
C LEU A 128 -4.71 1.17 13.80
N ALA A 129 -5.80 0.50 13.44
CA ALA A 129 -6.35 0.55 12.09
C ALA A 129 -7.40 1.66 11.98
N ILE A 130 -7.21 2.59 11.03
CA ILE A 130 -8.20 3.59 10.64
C ILE A 130 -8.86 3.13 9.34
N CYS A 131 -10.13 2.77 9.39
CA CYS A 131 -10.87 2.25 8.24
C CYS A 131 -12.03 3.19 7.85
N GLY A 132 -12.47 3.07 6.60
CA GLY A 132 -13.58 3.87 6.05
C GLY A 132 -13.65 3.73 4.52
N LEU A 133 -14.73 4.21 3.93
CA LEU A 133 -14.93 4.23 2.47
C LEU A 133 -13.97 5.21 1.78
N ALA A 134 -13.86 5.11 0.46
CA ALA A 134 -13.13 6.08 -0.36
C ALA A 134 -13.67 7.51 -0.07
N GLY A 135 -12.78 8.47 0.13
CA GLY A 135 -13.14 9.85 0.48
C GLY A 135 -13.50 10.08 1.96
N ALA A 136 -13.31 9.09 2.85
CA ALA A 136 -13.60 9.23 4.28
C ALA A 136 -12.55 10.05 5.07
N GLY A 137 -11.56 10.65 4.42
CA GLY A 137 -10.57 11.52 5.06
C GLY A 137 -9.38 10.80 5.71
N ARG A 138 -9.21 9.48 5.51
CA ARG A 138 -8.13 8.69 6.14
C ARG A 138 -6.73 9.16 5.76
N THR A 139 -6.49 9.34 4.47
CA THR A 139 -5.22 9.83 3.92
C THR A 139 -4.95 11.27 4.39
N GLU A 140 -5.98 12.09 4.44
CA GLU A 140 -5.91 13.50 4.86
C GLU A 140 -5.56 13.61 6.35
N ILE A 141 -6.09 12.71 7.22
CA ILE A 141 -5.68 12.64 8.63
C ILE A 141 -4.17 12.34 8.73
N ALA A 142 -3.70 11.32 8.01
CA ALA A 142 -2.28 10.95 8.04
C ALA A 142 -1.38 12.10 7.53
N ARG A 143 -1.77 12.76 6.43
CA ARG A 143 -1.04 13.90 5.85
C ARG A 143 -1.01 15.11 6.78
N ALA A 144 -2.12 15.37 7.47
CA ALA A 144 -2.19 16.46 8.45
C ALA A 144 -1.31 16.19 9.68
N LEU A 145 -1.28 14.92 10.17
CA LEU A 145 -0.43 14.52 11.29
C LEU A 145 1.06 14.73 11.02
N ILE A 146 1.50 14.55 9.78
CA ILE A 146 2.92 14.74 9.39
C ILE A 146 3.22 16.15 8.86
N GLY A 147 2.27 17.08 8.93
CA GLY A 147 2.47 18.48 8.54
C GLY A 147 2.56 18.72 7.02
N VAL A 148 2.08 17.78 6.18
CA VAL A 148 1.93 17.98 4.74
C VAL A 148 0.70 18.82 4.45
N ASP A 149 -0.43 18.49 5.09
CA ASP A 149 -1.64 19.29 5.05
C ASP A 149 -1.79 20.04 6.40
N LYS A 150 -2.39 21.23 6.36
CA LYS A 150 -2.61 22.03 7.55
C LYS A 150 -3.97 21.72 8.15
N ALA A 151 -4.01 21.20 9.38
CA ALA A 151 -5.26 21.12 10.12
C ALA A 151 -5.79 22.51 10.51
N ASP A 152 -7.10 22.66 10.57
CA ASP A 152 -7.78 23.87 10.95
C ASP A 152 -8.03 23.97 12.46
N GLY A 153 -8.04 22.83 13.18
CA GLY A 153 -8.27 22.79 14.61
C GLY A 153 -7.88 21.45 15.24
N GLY A 154 -7.95 21.44 16.56
CA GLY A 154 -7.57 20.30 17.38
C GLY A 154 -6.11 20.30 17.81
N LYS A 155 -5.71 19.25 18.53
CA LYS A 155 -4.38 19.09 19.09
C LYS A 155 -3.82 17.71 18.86
N VAL A 156 -2.52 17.64 18.69
CA VAL A 156 -1.75 16.41 18.55
C VAL A 156 -0.70 16.37 19.64
N TYR A 157 -0.59 15.25 20.34
CA TYR A 157 0.41 15.04 21.39
C TYR A 157 1.25 13.82 21.02
N ILE A 158 2.58 13.98 21.13
CA ILE A 158 3.54 12.90 20.98
C ILE A 158 4.28 12.72 22.28
N HIS A 159 4.22 11.51 22.86
CA HIS A 159 4.73 11.23 24.20
C HIS A 159 4.25 12.25 25.24
N GLY A 160 2.96 12.61 25.20
CA GLY A 160 2.32 13.56 26.12
C GLY A 160 2.65 15.04 25.87
N LYS A 161 3.52 15.37 24.90
CA LYS A 161 3.88 16.74 24.55
C LYS A 161 3.06 17.23 23.36
N GLU A 162 2.34 18.34 23.51
CA GLU A 162 1.64 19.00 22.41
C GLU A 162 2.65 19.34 21.29
N THR A 163 2.34 18.89 20.08
CA THR A 163 3.25 18.94 18.94
C THR A 163 2.50 19.39 17.71
N HIS A 164 3.13 20.22 16.89
CA HIS A 164 2.62 20.64 15.60
C HIS A 164 3.77 20.66 14.60
N PHE A 165 3.68 19.81 13.57
CA PHE A 165 4.65 19.77 12.49
C PHE A 165 4.22 20.70 11.36
N ARG A 166 5.16 21.48 10.83
CA ARG A 166 4.95 22.42 9.72
C ARG A 166 5.26 21.80 8.37
N ASN A 167 5.97 20.69 8.38
CA ASN A 167 6.40 19.95 7.20
C ASN A 167 6.83 18.54 7.57
N PHE A 168 6.98 17.71 6.57
CA PHE A 168 7.35 16.30 6.72
C PHE A 168 8.75 16.10 7.36
N GLY A 169 9.71 16.98 7.09
CA GLY A 169 11.04 16.91 7.71
C GLY A 169 10.99 17.07 9.23
N GLU A 170 10.16 17.98 9.75
CA GLU A 170 9.93 18.13 11.19
C GLU A 170 9.25 16.89 11.79
N ALA A 171 8.32 16.27 11.06
CA ALA A 171 7.67 15.04 11.50
C ALA A 171 8.66 13.87 11.60
N ILE A 172 9.52 13.68 10.60
CA ILE A 172 10.59 12.68 10.65
C ILE A 172 11.54 12.93 11.83
N ALA A 173 11.94 14.17 12.06
CA ALA A 173 12.78 14.53 13.19
C ALA A 173 12.07 14.28 14.53
N GLY A 174 10.75 14.42 14.58
CA GLY A 174 9.88 14.10 15.71
C GLY A 174 9.58 12.62 15.89
N GLY A 175 10.07 11.76 14.99
CA GLY A 175 9.92 10.30 15.09
C GLY A 175 8.72 9.72 14.33
N LEU A 176 8.01 10.51 13.50
CA LEU A 176 6.90 10.00 12.66
C LEU A 176 7.42 9.62 11.28
N GLY A 177 7.13 8.39 10.85
CA GLY A 177 7.29 7.96 9.47
C GLY A 177 5.95 7.94 8.76
N TYR A 178 5.96 8.16 7.46
CA TYR A 178 4.77 8.05 6.60
C TYR A 178 5.07 7.22 5.36
N LEU A 179 4.30 6.16 5.19
CA LEU A 179 4.33 5.33 3.99
C LEU A 179 3.04 5.59 3.20
N THR A 180 3.17 6.16 2.02
CA THR A 180 2.02 6.54 1.17
C THR A 180 1.51 5.37 0.34
N GLU A 181 0.20 5.37 0.03
CA GLU A 181 -0.38 4.46 -0.97
C GLU A 181 0.01 4.86 -2.41
N ASP A 182 0.18 6.16 -2.66
CA ASP A 182 0.56 6.70 -3.98
C ASP A 182 2.08 6.75 -4.15
N ARG A 183 2.64 5.59 -4.45
CA ARG A 183 4.08 5.45 -4.70
C ARG A 183 4.56 6.23 -5.93
N LYS A 184 3.70 6.43 -6.95
CA LYS A 184 4.12 7.01 -8.23
C LYS A 184 4.27 8.53 -8.18
N VAL A 185 3.44 9.21 -7.40
CA VAL A 185 3.41 10.68 -7.33
C VAL A 185 4.12 11.19 -6.08
N VAL A 186 3.94 10.48 -4.96
CA VAL A 186 4.38 10.96 -3.66
C VAL A 186 5.48 10.11 -3.02
N GLY A 187 5.42 8.77 -3.22
CA GLY A 187 6.27 7.83 -2.49
C GLY A 187 7.66 7.63 -3.09
N LEU A 188 7.84 7.78 -4.40
CA LEU A 188 9.08 7.46 -5.08
C LEU A 188 9.50 8.53 -6.09
N ALA A 189 10.79 8.83 -6.12
CA ALA A 189 11.42 9.59 -7.19
C ALA A 189 11.72 8.62 -8.36
N LEU A 190 10.71 8.33 -9.19
CA LEU A 190 10.76 7.29 -10.23
C LEU A 190 11.92 7.43 -11.24
N ASN A 191 12.38 8.66 -11.48
CA ASN A 191 13.48 8.96 -12.38
C ASN A 191 14.85 8.94 -11.69
N GLN A 192 14.90 8.58 -10.42
CA GLN A 192 16.12 8.39 -9.65
C GLN A 192 16.42 6.90 -9.47
N THR A 193 17.63 6.60 -9.02
CA THR A 193 18.05 5.21 -8.76
C THR A 193 17.38 4.65 -7.50
N VAL A 194 17.45 3.33 -7.34
CA VAL A 194 17.05 2.66 -6.08
C VAL A 194 17.86 3.21 -4.92
N GLY A 195 19.16 3.39 -5.11
CA GLY A 195 20.05 3.95 -4.07
C GLY A 195 19.63 5.35 -3.62
N ASP A 196 19.28 6.24 -4.56
CA ASP A 196 18.83 7.59 -4.26
C ASP A 196 17.52 7.58 -3.46
N ASN A 197 16.57 6.71 -3.84
CA ASN A 197 15.30 6.58 -3.12
C ASN A 197 15.51 6.04 -1.70
N VAL A 198 16.27 4.95 -1.54
CA VAL A 198 16.55 4.34 -0.22
C VAL A 198 17.24 5.34 0.72
N THR A 199 18.10 6.21 0.20
CA THR A 199 18.84 7.15 1.04
C THR A 199 18.17 8.50 1.25
N SER A 200 17.15 8.84 0.46
CA SER A 200 16.51 10.17 0.47
C SER A 200 16.08 10.63 1.87
N CYS A 201 15.54 9.72 2.69
CA CYS A 201 15.05 10.05 4.05
C CYS A 201 16.14 9.99 5.14
N ILE A 202 17.33 9.49 4.84
CA ILE A 202 18.37 9.23 5.86
C ILE A 202 19.72 9.89 5.57
N ILE A 203 19.84 10.58 4.43
CA ILE A 203 21.12 11.19 4.02
C ILE A 203 21.64 12.17 5.05
N ASP A 204 20.79 13.01 5.64
CA ASP A 204 21.15 13.99 6.65
C ASP A 204 21.71 13.34 7.93
N ARG A 205 21.19 12.20 8.33
CA ARG A 205 21.67 11.44 9.51
C ARG A 205 23.01 10.74 9.27
N ASN A 206 23.40 10.57 8.00
CA ASN A 206 24.63 9.90 7.58
C ASN A 206 25.65 10.86 6.96
N SER A 207 25.41 12.18 7.03
CA SER A 207 26.28 13.22 6.53
C SER A 207 26.97 14.00 7.67
N ASN A 208 28.16 14.51 7.41
CA ASN A 208 28.83 15.52 8.25
C ASN A 208 28.83 16.84 7.48
N GLY A 209 27.77 17.63 7.65
CA GLY A 209 27.55 18.84 6.85
C GLY A 209 27.27 18.47 5.39
N ILE A 210 28.11 18.95 4.46
CA ILE A 210 27.97 18.69 3.02
C ILE A 210 28.65 17.38 2.56
N PHE A 211 29.34 16.68 3.45
CA PHE A 211 30.08 15.46 3.10
C PHE A 211 29.40 14.24 3.69
N TYR A 212 29.32 13.16 2.91
CA TYR A 212 28.84 11.85 3.35
C TYR A 212 29.80 10.74 2.92
N ASN A 213 29.81 9.66 3.68
CA ASN A 213 30.67 8.50 3.38
C ASN A 213 29.93 7.58 2.39
N GLN A 214 30.26 7.70 1.09
CA GLN A 214 29.64 6.92 0.01
C GLN A 214 29.75 5.43 0.25
N LYS A 215 30.88 4.93 0.76
CA LYS A 215 31.08 3.49 1.01
C LYS A 215 30.13 2.99 2.09
N LYS A 216 29.92 3.76 3.16
CA LYS A 216 28.98 3.44 4.23
C LYS A 216 27.53 3.44 3.72
N LEU A 217 27.16 4.46 2.93
CA LEU A 217 25.84 4.56 2.32
C LEU A 217 25.57 3.38 1.37
N ASN A 218 26.52 3.06 0.49
CA ASN A 218 26.37 1.92 -0.42
C ASN A 218 26.15 0.60 0.33
N GLY A 219 26.88 0.37 1.43
CA GLY A 219 26.66 -0.80 2.26
C GLY A 219 25.27 -0.87 2.87
N LEU A 220 24.75 0.26 3.35
CA LEU A 220 23.40 0.36 3.88
C LEU A 220 22.32 0.12 2.80
N ILE A 221 22.54 0.68 1.60
CA ILE A 221 21.62 0.48 0.45
C ILE A 221 21.55 -1.02 0.11
N ASP A 222 22.71 -1.68 -0.03
CA ASP A 222 22.76 -3.09 -0.38
C ASP A 222 22.12 -3.97 0.70
N GLU A 223 22.31 -3.62 1.97
CA GLU A 223 21.63 -4.27 3.10
C GLU A 223 20.11 -4.16 2.97
N LYS A 224 19.57 -2.96 2.72
CA LYS A 224 18.13 -2.75 2.60
C LYS A 224 17.53 -3.40 1.36
N ILE A 225 18.21 -3.36 0.23
CA ILE A 225 17.82 -4.09 -0.99
C ILE A 225 17.64 -5.57 -0.71
N ASN A 226 18.58 -6.18 0.02
CA ASN A 226 18.53 -7.59 0.37
C ASN A 226 17.43 -7.88 1.40
N GLU A 227 17.32 -7.07 2.46
CA GLU A 227 16.29 -7.19 3.50
C GLU A 227 14.88 -7.18 2.90
N MET A 228 14.61 -6.23 1.99
CA MET A 228 13.32 -6.09 1.30
C MET A 228 13.18 -7.01 0.09
N SER A 229 14.22 -7.79 -0.24
CA SER A 229 14.23 -8.69 -1.41
C SER A 229 13.84 -7.96 -2.71
N VAL A 230 14.43 -6.79 -2.96
CA VAL A 230 14.22 -6.03 -4.22
C VAL A 230 14.92 -6.78 -5.36
N TYR A 231 14.22 -7.01 -6.47
CA TYR A 231 14.77 -7.75 -7.60
C TYR A 231 14.55 -7.00 -8.94
N PRO A 232 15.62 -6.87 -9.77
CA PRO A 232 17.00 -7.23 -9.51
C PRO A 232 17.65 -6.37 -8.42
N ALA A 233 18.60 -6.95 -7.65
CA ALA A 233 19.32 -6.26 -6.58
C ALA A 233 20.41 -5.33 -7.15
N ASP A 234 19.99 -4.22 -7.69
CA ASP A 234 20.84 -3.23 -8.37
C ASP A 234 20.50 -1.83 -7.88
N ARG A 235 21.37 -1.24 -7.07
CA ARG A 235 21.18 0.09 -6.48
C ARG A 235 21.25 1.22 -7.49
N ASP A 236 21.96 1.03 -8.60
CA ASP A 236 22.20 2.06 -9.64
C ASP A 236 21.08 2.07 -10.70
N ARG A 237 20.17 1.12 -10.62
CA ARG A 237 19.05 0.98 -11.53
C ARG A 237 17.94 1.99 -11.24
N LEU A 238 17.36 2.58 -12.28
CA LEU A 238 16.24 3.51 -12.18
C LEU A 238 14.97 2.81 -11.66
N VAL A 239 14.28 3.43 -10.71
CA VAL A 239 13.08 2.86 -10.07
C VAL A 239 11.94 2.64 -11.06
N ASN A 240 11.77 3.50 -12.07
CA ASN A 240 10.72 3.35 -13.09
C ASN A 240 10.85 2.07 -13.95
N SER A 241 12.03 1.44 -13.98
CA SER A 241 12.27 0.20 -14.73
C SER A 241 11.84 -1.07 -13.97
N PHE A 242 11.43 -0.94 -12.71
CA PHE A 242 10.97 -2.06 -11.89
C PHE A 242 9.47 -2.29 -12.02
N SER A 243 9.05 -3.54 -11.80
CA SER A 243 7.63 -3.86 -11.64
C SER A 243 7.02 -3.16 -10.42
N GLY A 244 5.69 -2.97 -10.42
CA GLY A 244 5.00 -2.32 -9.31
C GLY A 244 5.32 -2.92 -7.93
N GLY A 245 5.40 -4.25 -7.83
CA GLY A 245 5.76 -4.93 -6.58
C GLY A 245 7.18 -4.64 -6.10
N ASN A 246 8.16 -4.53 -7.03
CA ASN A 246 9.52 -4.15 -6.66
C ASN A 246 9.64 -2.65 -6.35
N GLN A 247 8.89 -1.79 -7.03
CA GLN A 247 8.78 -0.38 -6.66
C GLN A 247 8.24 -0.19 -5.22
N GLN A 248 7.33 -1.06 -4.80
CA GLN A 248 6.76 -1.01 -3.44
C GLN A 248 7.75 -1.45 -2.35
N LYS A 249 8.77 -2.22 -2.72
CA LYS A 249 9.84 -2.66 -1.81
C LYS A 249 10.97 -1.63 -1.65
N VAL A 250 11.12 -0.74 -2.61
CA VAL A 250 12.06 0.39 -2.58
C VAL A 250 11.56 1.50 -1.66
#